data_df24a75bdd97bffd23d10db7963accea
#
_entry.id   df24a75bdd97bffd23d10db7963accea
#
_cell.length_a   1.000
_cell.length_b   1.000
_cell.length_c   1.000
_cell.angle_alpha   90.00
_cell.angle_beta   90.00
_cell.angle_gamma   90.00
#
_symmetry.space_group_name_H-M   'P 1'
#
loop_
_entity.id
_entity.type
_entity.pdbx_description
1 polymer ?
#
loop_
_entity_poly.entity_id
_entity_poly.type
_entity_poly.pdbx_seq_one_letter_code
_entity_poly.pdbx_strand_id
1 'polypeptide(L)' 'LYSPNAKDPQKRVIYHRVVEMLEEGQAISKIAKEVNITRQTVYRIKNDKGLCW' A
#
# COMPACT_ATOMS: atom_id res chain seq x y z
N LEU A 1 3.01 -8.36 7.74
CA LEU A 1 1.88 -7.75 7.05
C LEU A 1 1.98 -6.24 7.06
N TYR A 2 1.57 -5.63 5.98
CA TYR A 2 1.58 -4.18 5.84
C TYR A 2 0.27 -3.62 6.41
N SER A 3 0.37 -2.97 7.57
CA SER A 3 -0.78 -2.37 8.23
C SER A 3 -0.34 -1.18 9.07
N PRO A 4 -1.27 -0.29 9.46
CA PRO A 4 -0.90 0.86 10.28
C PRO A 4 -0.40 0.46 11.66
N ASN A 5 -0.70 -0.76 12.10
CA ASN A 5 -0.29 -1.27 13.40
C ASN A 5 0.87 -2.27 13.31
N ALA A 6 1.52 -2.35 12.15
CA ALA A 6 2.63 -3.26 11.97
C ALA A 6 3.76 -2.93 12.95
N LYS A 7 4.35 -3.95 13.54
CA LYS A 7 5.46 -3.78 14.47
C LYS A 7 6.72 -3.29 13.76
N ASP A 8 6.89 -3.72 12.51
CA ASP A 8 8.03 -3.31 11.71
C ASP A 8 7.81 -1.88 11.18
N PRO A 9 8.64 -0.91 11.59
CA PRO A 9 8.48 0.47 11.15
C PRO A 9 8.55 0.62 9.63
N GLN A 10 9.37 -0.18 8.98
CA GLN A 10 9.52 -0.11 7.53
C GLN A 10 8.23 -0.53 6.83
N LYS A 11 7.60 -1.60 7.29
CA LYS A 11 6.34 -2.05 6.71
C LYS A 11 5.23 -1.04 6.94
N ARG A 12 5.25 -0.37 8.07
CA ARG A 12 4.27 0.67 8.37
C ARG A 12 4.43 1.86 7.44
N VAL A 13 5.67 2.26 7.18
CA VAL A 13 5.97 3.36 6.24
C VAL A 13 5.48 3.01 4.84
N ILE A 14 5.75 1.78 4.39
CA ILE A 14 5.30 1.32 3.07
C ILE A 14 3.78 1.33 2.99
N TYR A 15 3.12 0.87 4.03
CA TYR A 15 1.65 0.87 4.09
C TYR A 15 1.10 2.29 3.88
N HIS A 16 1.60 3.24 4.65
CA HIS A 16 1.13 4.62 4.56
C HIS A 16 1.43 5.23 3.20
N ARG A 17 2.58 4.92 2.64
CA ARG A 17 2.94 5.42 1.32
C ARG A 17 2.00 4.89 0.25
N VAL A 18 1.69 3.59 0.30
CA VAL A 18 0.79 2.97 -0.65
C VAL A 18 -0.60 3.60 -0.55
N VAL A 19 -1.12 3.76 0.66
CA VAL A 19 -2.43 4.35 0.87
C VAL A 19 -2.47 5.77 0.31
N GLU A 20 -1.44 6.56 0.57
CA GLU A 20 -1.34 7.92 0.07
C GLU A 20 -1.40 7.96 -1.45
N MET A 21 -0.63 7.09 -2.11
CA MET A 21 -0.61 7.02 -3.57
C MET A 21 -1.94 6.54 -4.14
N LEU A 22 -2.60 5.61 -3.46
CA LEU A 22 -3.92 5.13 -3.87
C LEU A 22 -4.95 6.26 -3.81
N GLU A 23 -4.89 7.07 -2.78
CA GLU A 23 -5.79 8.20 -2.62
C GLU A 23 -5.54 9.27 -3.67
N GLU A 24 -4.33 9.36 -4.16
CA GLU A 24 -3.98 10.28 -5.24
C GLU A 24 -4.43 9.78 -6.62
N GLY A 25 -4.91 8.53 -6.69
CA GLY A 25 -5.35 7.94 -7.95
C GLY A 25 -4.22 7.35 -8.77
N GLN A 26 -3.11 7.01 -8.17
CA GLN A 26 -1.98 6.40 -8.86
C GLN A 26 -2.33 4.98 -9.32
N ALA A 27 -1.71 4.55 -10.42
CA ALA A 27 -1.90 3.20 -10.92
C ALA A 27 -1.26 2.19 -9.97
N ILE A 28 -1.91 1.02 -9.82
CA ILE A 28 -1.42 -0.03 -8.93
C ILE A 28 0.00 -0.46 -9.32
N SER A 29 0.23 -0.65 -10.61
CA SER A 29 1.55 -1.06 -11.09
C SER A 29 2.62 -0.01 -10.77
N LYS A 30 2.25 1.25 -10.88
CA LYS A 30 3.17 2.34 -10.57
C LYS A 30 3.51 2.36 -9.08
N ILE A 31 2.49 2.20 -8.23
CA ILE A 31 2.68 2.17 -6.78
C ILE A 31 3.59 1.02 -6.39
N ALA A 32 3.33 -0.18 -6.91
CA ALA A 32 4.14 -1.34 -6.61
C ALA A 32 5.60 -1.12 -6.99
N LYS A 33 5.83 -0.49 -8.12
CA LYS A 33 7.18 -0.20 -8.60
C LYS A 33 7.88 0.84 -7.72
N GLU A 34 7.15 1.89 -7.34
CA GLU A 34 7.69 2.98 -6.54
C GLU A 34 8.14 2.52 -5.16
N VAL A 35 7.33 1.70 -4.52
CA VAL A 35 7.63 1.22 -3.17
C VAL A 35 8.30 -0.15 -3.17
N ASN A 36 8.59 -0.67 -4.36
CA ASN A 36 9.33 -1.94 -4.54
C ASN A 36 8.63 -3.12 -3.88
N ILE A 37 7.34 -3.24 -4.11
CA ILE A 37 6.53 -4.37 -3.64
C ILE A 37 5.76 -4.96 -4.81
N THR A 38 5.11 -6.10 -4.61
CA THR A 38 4.31 -6.72 -5.64
C THR A 38 2.94 -6.03 -5.74
N ARG A 39 2.31 -6.13 -6.92
CA ARG A 39 0.97 -5.61 -7.09
C ARG A 39 -0.01 -6.29 -6.14
N GLN A 40 0.22 -7.55 -5.88
CA GLN A 40 -0.59 -8.31 -4.94
C GLN A 40 -0.60 -7.68 -3.55
N THR A 41 0.56 -7.22 -3.10
CA THR A 41 0.69 -6.52 -1.81
C THR A 41 -0.09 -5.21 -1.83
N VAL A 42 -0.05 -4.47 -2.94
CA VAL A 42 -0.80 -3.23 -3.06
C VAL A 42 -2.30 -3.50 -2.94
N TYR A 43 -2.79 -4.56 -3.59
CA TYR A 43 -4.20 -4.94 -3.50
C TYR A 43 -4.59 -5.33 -2.08
N ARG A 44 -3.70 -6.00 -1.37
CA ARG A 44 -3.94 -6.38 0.02
C ARG A 44 -4.10 -5.15 0.90
N ILE A 45 -3.23 -4.16 0.72
CA ILE A 45 -3.30 -2.92 1.48
C ILE A 45 -4.60 -2.18 1.16
N LYS A 46 -4.96 -2.14 -0.11
CA LYS A 46 -6.19 -1.52 -0.56
C LYS A 46 -7.41 -2.15 0.11
N ASN A 47 -7.46 -3.47 0.15
CA ASN A 47 -8.57 -4.20 0.78
C ASN A 47 -8.57 -4.00 2.29
N ASP A 48 -7.40 -3.99 2.91
CA ASP A 48 -7.27 -3.81 4.34
C ASP A 48 -7.78 -2.43 4.77
N LYS A 49 -7.54 -1.44 3.93
CA LYS A 49 -7.99 -0.07 4.18
C LYS A 49 -9.49 0.10 3.93
N GLY A 50 -10.12 -0.88 3.29
CA GLY A 50 -11.53 -0.80 2.96
C GLY A 50 -11.84 0.09 1.78
N LEU A 51 -10.85 0.35 0.94
CA LEU A 51 -11.03 1.16 -0.26
C LEU A 51 -11.71 0.34 -1.35
N CYS A 52 -12.76 0.88 -1.93
CA CYS A 52 -13.46 0.28 -3.07
C CYS A 52 -13.14 1.02 -4.35
N TRP A 53 -12.65 0.29 -5.33
CA TRP A 53 -12.29 0.90 -6.62
C TRP A 53 -13.08 0.28 -7.75
#